data_47a60a455696c9b45bba8469c76c9e2f
#
_entry.id   47a60a455696c9b45bba8469c76c9e2f
#
_cell.length_a   1.000
_cell.length_b   1.000
_cell.length_c   1.000
_cell.angle_alpha   90.00
_cell.angle_beta   90.00
_cell.angle_gamma   90.00
#
_symmetry.space_group_name_H-M   'P 1'
#
loop_
_entity.id
_entity.type
_entity.pdbx_description
1 polymer ?
#
loop_
_entity_poly.entity_id
_entity_poly.type
_entity_poly.pdbx_seq_one_letter_code
_entity_poly.pdbx_strand_id
1 'polypeptide(L)'
;NYVLKENVERGLTFSSMKPEVEFVGKGNILPASNGFKLPIKAVNLSGVNVKVIKVFEDNVAQFLQTNQIDGNNELKRVGRIIYKESIPLISEKSINFSTWNSYELDLSKMVAAEPGAIYRISIDFDQSQSMYPCDSSNTDRKPYSISESELKYFDEPSEYYWDYYEEFYESDRDYNY
;
A
#
# COMPACT_ATOMS: atom_id res chain seq x y z
N ASN A 1 26.00 46.73 26.73
CA ASN A 1 25.17 45.64 27.30
C ASN A 1 23.71 46.00 27.11
N TYR A 2 22.98 45.20 26.34
CA TYR A 2 21.53 45.32 26.18
C TYR A 2 20.86 44.34 27.11
N VAL A 3 19.90 44.77 27.90
CA VAL A 3 19.11 43.98 28.81
C VAL A 3 17.65 44.10 28.43
N LEU A 4 16.91 43.00 28.42
CA LEU A 4 15.47 43.01 28.19
C LEU A 4 14.80 43.79 29.34
N LYS A 5 13.88 44.70 28.98
CA LYS A 5 13.16 45.53 29.98
C LYS A 5 12.08 44.71 30.71
N GLU A 6 11.60 43.62 30.12
CA GLU A 6 10.54 42.79 30.65
C GLU A 6 10.85 41.33 30.39
N ASN A 7 10.41 40.42 31.23
CA ASN A 7 10.47 38.99 30.99
C ASN A 7 9.47 38.64 29.88
N VAL A 8 9.95 37.95 28.83
CA VAL A 8 9.11 37.45 27.77
C VAL A 8 9.05 35.94 27.90
N GLU A 9 7.87 35.42 28.18
CA GLU A 9 7.57 34.00 28.20
C GLU A 9 6.76 33.64 26.97
N ARG A 10 7.19 32.62 26.20
CA ARG A 10 6.44 32.03 25.09
C ARG A 10 6.29 30.54 25.30
N GLY A 11 5.06 30.09 25.39
CA GLY A 11 4.74 28.68 25.34
C GLY A 11 4.92 28.16 23.90
N LEU A 12 5.73 27.11 23.74
CA LEU A 12 5.88 26.39 22.49
C LEU A 12 5.26 25.00 22.67
N THR A 13 4.29 24.69 21.82
CA THR A 13 3.69 23.34 21.78
C THR A 13 4.24 22.60 20.59
N PHE A 14 4.89 21.47 20.84
CA PHE A 14 5.36 20.56 19.81
C PHE A 14 4.36 19.43 19.66
N SER A 15 3.81 19.25 18.47
CA SER A 15 3.01 18.07 18.14
C SER A 15 3.91 16.99 17.54
N SER A 16 3.72 15.75 17.99
CA SER A 16 4.38 14.60 17.37
C SER A 16 3.89 14.43 15.93
N MET A 17 4.76 13.99 15.04
CA MET A 17 4.36 13.62 13.68
C MET A 17 3.42 12.42 13.75
N LYS A 18 2.38 12.41 12.91
CA LYS A 18 1.50 11.25 12.79
C LYS A 18 2.25 10.10 12.11
N PRO A 19 1.84 8.83 12.40
CA PRO A 19 2.38 7.68 11.66
C PRO A 19 2.12 7.83 10.18
N GLU A 20 3.16 7.62 9.39
CA GLU A 20 3.07 7.73 7.93
C GLU A 20 4.14 6.87 7.27
N VAL A 21 3.81 6.33 6.11
CA VAL A 21 4.74 5.59 5.23
C VAL A 21 4.54 6.05 3.79
N GLU A 22 5.64 6.22 3.07
CA GLU A 22 5.58 6.57 1.66
C GLU A 22 6.75 5.97 0.86
N PHE A 23 6.54 5.81 -0.44
CA PHE A 23 7.60 5.44 -1.36
C PHE A 23 8.56 6.62 -1.58
N VAL A 24 9.85 6.31 -1.71
CA VAL A 24 10.85 7.32 -2.08
C VAL A 24 10.99 7.34 -3.59
N GLY A 25 10.71 8.50 -4.18
CA GLY A 25 10.79 8.71 -5.63
C GLY A 25 9.45 8.72 -6.34
N LYS A 26 9.51 9.04 -7.62
CA LYS A 26 8.36 9.09 -8.53
C LYS A 26 8.71 8.27 -9.76
N GLY A 27 8.31 7.03 -9.80
CA GLY A 27 8.56 6.19 -10.96
C GLY A 27 7.96 4.80 -10.78
N ASN A 28 7.58 4.20 -11.92
CA ASN A 28 6.92 2.90 -11.95
C ASN A 28 7.89 1.78 -12.39
N ILE A 29 9.18 2.10 -12.57
CA ILE A 29 10.19 1.16 -13.05
C ILE A 29 11.32 1.07 -12.02
N LEU A 30 11.56 -0.13 -11.53
CA LEU A 30 12.70 -0.45 -10.69
C LEU A 30 13.79 -1.11 -11.55
N PRO A 31 14.98 -0.51 -11.65
CA PRO A 31 16.08 -1.14 -12.38
C PRO A 31 16.58 -2.39 -11.65
N ALA A 32 16.77 -3.47 -12.37
CA ALA A 32 17.29 -4.73 -11.82
C ALA A 32 18.77 -4.64 -11.39
N SER A 33 19.50 -3.60 -11.81
CA SER A 33 20.94 -3.44 -11.56
C SER A 33 21.33 -3.32 -10.09
N ASN A 34 20.43 -2.88 -9.22
CA ASN A 34 20.67 -2.73 -7.78
C ASN A 34 19.97 -3.80 -6.92
N GLY A 35 19.58 -4.92 -7.55
CA GLY A 35 18.62 -5.84 -6.93
C GLY A 35 17.24 -5.17 -6.86
N PHE A 36 16.18 -5.94 -6.68
CA PHE A 36 14.82 -5.41 -6.56
C PHE A 36 14.59 -4.75 -5.20
N LYS A 37 15.32 -3.66 -4.94
CA LYS A 37 15.21 -2.89 -3.70
C LYS A 37 14.31 -1.70 -3.89
N LEU A 38 13.25 -1.64 -3.08
CA LEU A 38 12.28 -0.56 -3.09
C LEU A 38 12.53 0.35 -1.89
N PRO A 39 12.97 1.60 -2.12
CA PRO A 39 13.18 2.54 -1.04
C PRO A 39 11.85 3.10 -0.55
N ILE A 40 11.69 3.08 0.78
CA ILE A 40 10.54 3.67 1.48
C ILE A 40 11.04 4.57 2.59
N LYS A 41 10.19 5.45 3.07
CA LYS A 41 10.41 6.20 4.30
C LYS A 41 9.19 6.09 5.21
N ALA A 42 9.44 6.03 6.49
CA ALA A 42 8.41 5.91 7.50
C ALA A 42 8.74 6.75 8.73
N VAL A 43 7.69 7.19 9.43
CA VAL A 43 7.77 7.92 10.69
C VAL A 43 6.74 7.35 11.68
N ASN A 44 7.13 7.22 12.93
CA ASN A 44 6.32 6.69 14.03
C ASN A 44 5.66 5.32 13.76
N LEU A 45 6.38 4.44 13.04
CA LEU A 45 5.96 3.09 12.71
C LEU A 45 6.99 2.06 13.17
N SER A 46 6.53 0.98 13.78
CA SER A 46 7.33 -0.18 14.16
C SER A 46 7.40 -1.24 13.05
N GLY A 47 6.52 -1.16 12.06
CA GLY A 47 6.41 -2.08 10.94
C GLY A 47 5.51 -1.52 9.87
N VAL A 48 5.48 -2.17 8.71
CA VAL A 48 4.60 -1.87 7.58
C VAL A 48 4.02 -3.16 7.01
N ASN A 49 2.85 -3.05 6.44
CA ASN A 49 2.16 -4.13 5.74
C ASN A 49 2.46 -3.99 4.24
N VAL A 50 2.97 -5.04 3.64
CA VAL A 50 3.29 -5.07 2.21
C VAL A 50 2.40 -6.08 1.52
N LYS A 51 1.75 -5.66 0.44
CA LYS A 51 0.94 -6.50 -0.43
C LYS A 51 1.40 -6.36 -1.87
N VAL A 52 1.57 -7.49 -2.57
CA VAL A 52 1.94 -7.52 -3.98
C VAL A 52 0.89 -8.28 -4.79
N ILE A 53 0.39 -7.63 -5.82
CA ILE A 53 -0.48 -8.22 -6.84
C ILE A 53 0.33 -8.30 -8.13
N LYS A 54 0.35 -9.49 -8.74
CA LYS A 54 0.98 -9.73 -10.04
C LYS A 54 -0.09 -9.71 -11.12
N VAL A 55 0.12 -8.89 -12.14
CA VAL A 55 -0.58 -8.96 -13.42
C VAL A 55 0.27 -9.82 -14.33
N PHE A 56 -0.28 -10.93 -14.83
CA PHE A 56 0.43 -11.87 -15.69
C PHE A 56 0.69 -11.27 -17.06
N GLU A 57 1.78 -11.70 -17.71
CA GLU A 57 2.18 -11.22 -19.04
C GLU A 57 1.02 -11.26 -20.05
N ASP A 58 0.30 -12.37 -20.10
CA ASP A 58 -0.82 -12.57 -21.02
C ASP A 58 -1.99 -11.59 -20.78
N ASN A 59 -2.10 -11.05 -19.55
CA ASN A 59 -3.16 -10.15 -19.15
C ASN A 59 -2.74 -8.66 -19.21
N VAL A 60 -1.48 -8.35 -19.47
CA VAL A 60 -0.97 -6.97 -19.48
C VAL A 60 -1.68 -6.12 -20.53
N ALA A 61 -1.92 -6.67 -21.71
CA ALA A 61 -2.65 -5.96 -22.78
C ALA A 61 -4.08 -5.60 -22.32
N GLN A 62 -4.78 -6.51 -21.66
CA GLN A 62 -6.11 -6.27 -21.10
C GLN A 62 -6.08 -5.25 -19.96
N PHE A 63 -5.09 -5.34 -19.07
CA PHE A 63 -4.89 -4.37 -18.00
C PHE A 63 -4.72 -2.95 -18.54
N LEU A 64 -3.91 -2.76 -19.56
CA LEU A 64 -3.61 -1.45 -20.15
C LEU A 64 -4.75 -0.86 -20.99
N GLN A 65 -5.82 -1.62 -21.30
CA GLN A 65 -7.00 -1.07 -21.96
C GLN A 65 -7.78 -0.08 -21.06
N THR A 66 -7.81 -0.34 -19.78
CA THR A 66 -8.59 0.45 -18.79
C THR A 66 -7.71 1.16 -17.77
N ASN A 67 -6.40 0.89 -17.76
CA ASN A 67 -5.45 1.40 -16.78
C ASN A 67 -4.24 2.05 -17.45
N GLN A 68 -3.66 3.01 -16.74
CA GLN A 68 -2.24 3.32 -16.87
C GLN A 68 -1.43 2.31 -16.06
N ILE A 69 -0.08 2.31 -16.19
CA ILE A 69 0.80 1.37 -15.48
C ILE A 69 0.58 1.37 -13.97
N ASP A 70 0.24 2.52 -13.40
CA ASP A 70 -0.07 2.72 -11.97
C ASP A 70 -1.55 2.56 -11.63
N GLY A 71 -2.39 2.16 -12.58
CA GLY A 71 -3.82 2.01 -12.42
C GLY A 71 -4.23 0.89 -11.45
N ASN A 72 -5.46 0.96 -10.96
CA ASN A 72 -6.03 0.02 -10.00
C ASN A 72 -7.32 -0.65 -10.48
N ASN A 73 -7.82 -0.26 -11.65
CA ASN A 73 -9.10 -0.75 -12.12
C ASN A 73 -9.02 -2.23 -12.45
N GLU A 74 -10.02 -2.98 -12.00
CA GLU A 74 -10.23 -4.39 -12.32
C GLU A 74 -9.02 -5.33 -12.12
N LEU A 75 -8.14 -5.02 -11.15
CA LEU A 75 -6.99 -5.88 -10.83
C LEU A 75 -7.38 -7.34 -10.57
N LYS A 76 -8.60 -7.57 -10.05
CA LYS A 76 -9.19 -8.88 -9.83
C LYS A 76 -9.23 -9.74 -11.10
N ARG A 77 -9.53 -9.12 -12.25
CA ARG A 77 -9.68 -9.84 -13.54
C ARG A 77 -8.36 -10.24 -14.18
N VAL A 78 -7.31 -9.45 -13.95
CA VAL A 78 -6.05 -9.55 -14.68
C VAL A 78 -4.87 -10.01 -13.84
N GLY A 79 -5.01 -9.99 -12.51
CA GLY A 79 -3.91 -10.25 -11.58
C GLY A 79 -4.29 -11.21 -10.46
N ARG A 80 -3.28 -11.52 -9.64
CA ARG A 80 -3.42 -12.33 -8.42
C ARG A 80 -2.57 -11.72 -7.31
N ILE A 81 -3.06 -11.85 -6.08
CA ILE A 81 -2.26 -11.53 -4.90
C ILE A 81 -1.23 -12.65 -4.71
N ILE A 82 0.04 -12.29 -4.69
CA ILE A 82 1.15 -13.25 -4.59
C ILE A 82 1.96 -13.12 -3.30
N TYR A 83 1.85 -11.96 -2.63
CA TYR A 83 2.55 -11.70 -1.37
C TYR A 83 1.72 -10.77 -0.50
N LYS A 84 1.69 -11.05 0.81
CA LYS A 84 1.05 -10.20 1.82
C LYS A 84 1.61 -10.54 3.19
N GLU A 85 2.45 -9.66 3.74
CA GLU A 85 3.06 -9.82 5.05
C GLU A 85 3.31 -8.48 5.73
N SER A 86 3.40 -8.52 7.07
CA SER A 86 3.88 -7.42 7.89
C SER A 86 5.39 -7.48 8.05
N ILE A 87 6.07 -6.40 7.69
CA ILE A 87 7.53 -6.29 7.75
C ILE A 87 7.91 -5.38 8.91
N PRO A 88 8.68 -5.85 9.88
CA PRO A 88 9.18 -5.01 10.96
C PRO A 88 10.21 -4.00 10.44
N LEU A 89 10.09 -2.74 10.86
CA LEU A 89 11.04 -1.66 10.58
C LEU A 89 12.06 -1.46 11.70
N ILE A 90 11.94 -2.24 12.78
CA ILE A 90 12.86 -2.17 13.91
C ILE A 90 14.18 -2.80 13.49
N SER A 91 15.24 -1.99 13.47
CA SER A 91 16.60 -2.48 13.30
C SER A 91 17.32 -2.45 14.66
N GLU A 92 18.42 -3.23 14.77
CA GLU A 92 19.27 -3.26 15.99
C GLU A 92 19.93 -1.90 16.31
N LYS A 93 19.85 -0.93 15.38
CA LYS A 93 20.36 0.41 15.58
C LYS A 93 19.33 1.25 16.33
N SER A 94 19.80 2.07 17.27
CA SER A 94 18.97 3.06 17.94
C SER A 94 18.44 4.08 16.93
N ILE A 95 17.20 3.90 16.48
CA ILE A 95 16.54 4.75 15.52
C ILE A 95 15.55 5.66 16.26
N ASN A 96 15.55 6.95 15.92
CA ASN A 96 14.51 7.86 16.40
C ASN A 96 13.29 7.77 15.48
N PHE A 97 12.29 7.02 15.88
CA PHE A 97 11.06 6.83 15.11
C PHE A 97 10.21 8.10 14.93
N SER A 98 10.41 9.11 15.81
CA SER A 98 9.68 10.39 15.72
C SER A 98 10.10 11.26 14.52
N THR A 99 11.07 10.83 13.75
CA THR A 99 11.55 11.50 12.53
C THR A 99 11.43 10.56 11.34
N TRP A 100 11.43 11.11 10.15
CA TRP A 100 11.47 10.31 8.94
C TRP A 100 12.75 9.46 8.86
N ASN A 101 12.58 8.17 8.71
CA ASN A 101 13.66 7.21 8.50
C ASN A 101 13.48 6.53 7.15
N SER A 102 14.60 6.31 6.45
CA SER A 102 14.60 5.61 5.16
C SER A 102 14.92 4.12 5.36
N TYR A 103 14.18 3.28 4.66
CA TYR A 103 14.31 1.82 4.66
C TYR A 103 14.37 1.31 3.23
N GLU A 104 14.90 0.11 3.06
CA GLU A 104 14.90 -0.61 1.78
C GLU A 104 14.13 -1.92 1.92
N LEU A 105 13.09 -2.09 1.14
CA LEU A 105 12.37 -3.36 1.01
C LEU A 105 13.04 -4.19 -0.08
N ASP A 106 13.51 -5.37 0.26
CA ASP A 106 14.12 -6.32 -0.67
C ASP A 106 13.02 -7.16 -1.35
N LEU A 107 12.54 -6.70 -2.48
CA LEU A 107 11.49 -7.37 -3.24
C LEU A 107 11.90 -8.74 -3.78
N SER A 108 13.20 -9.03 -3.91
CA SER A 108 13.68 -10.33 -4.38
C SER A 108 13.34 -11.47 -3.42
N LYS A 109 13.13 -11.14 -2.15
CA LYS A 109 12.66 -12.09 -1.12
C LYS A 109 11.15 -12.31 -1.12
N MET A 110 10.43 -11.40 -1.74
CA MET A 110 8.96 -11.38 -1.76
C MET A 110 8.41 -11.93 -3.07
N VAL A 111 9.13 -11.71 -4.17
CA VAL A 111 8.64 -11.97 -5.51
C VAL A 111 9.75 -12.52 -6.39
N ALA A 112 9.49 -13.65 -7.07
CA ALA A 112 10.26 -14.05 -8.22
C ALA A 112 9.85 -13.21 -9.43
N ALA A 113 10.72 -12.30 -9.88
CA ALA A 113 10.41 -11.45 -11.02
C ALA A 113 10.33 -12.27 -12.30
N GLU A 114 9.24 -12.17 -13.02
CA GLU A 114 9.01 -12.79 -14.32
C GLU A 114 9.00 -11.72 -15.42
N PRO A 115 9.69 -11.95 -16.54
CA PRO A 115 9.66 -11.03 -17.67
C PRO A 115 8.22 -10.79 -18.16
N GLY A 116 7.90 -9.58 -18.56
CA GLY A 116 6.58 -9.22 -19.11
C GLY A 116 5.47 -9.00 -18.08
N ALA A 117 5.63 -9.45 -16.82
CA ALA A 117 4.64 -9.25 -15.77
C ALA A 117 4.73 -7.84 -15.16
N ILE A 118 3.59 -7.33 -14.67
CA ILE A 118 3.52 -6.09 -13.88
C ILE A 118 3.25 -6.46 -12.41
N TYR A 119 3.97 -5.81 -11.50
CA TYR A 119 3.82 -6.02 -10.06
C TYR A 119 3.27 -4.76 -9.40
N ARG A 120 2.08 -4.87 -8.82
CA ARG A 120 1.47 -3.80 -8.04
C ARG A 120 1.84 -3.98 -6.58
N ILE A 121 2.63 -3.05 -6.03
CA ILE A 121 3.05 -3.05 -4.64
C ILE A 121 2.24 -2.02 -3.88
N SER A 122 1.61 -2.44 -2.79
CA SER A 122 0.92 -1.57 -1.85
C SER A 122 1.59 -1.65 -0.50
N ILE A 123 1.76 -0.50 0.13
CA ILE A 123 2.28 -0.39 1.50
C ILE A 123 1.24 0.33 2.34
N ASP A 124 0.90 -0.25 3.45
CA ASP A 124 0.03 0.35 4.47
C ASP A 124 0.52 -0.01 5.87
N PHE A 125 -0.18 0.41 6.90
CA PHE A 125 0.06 0.02 8.28
C PHE A 125 -1.27 -0.04 9.03
N ASP A 126 -1.30 -0.82 10.10
CA ASP A 126 -2.40 -0.85 11.05
C ASP A 126 -2.03 -0.14 12.36
N GLN A 127 -3.03 0.02 13.23
CA GLN A 127 -2.85 0.71 14.51
C GLN A 127 -1.82 0.00 15.41
N SER A 128 -1.67 -1.32 15.31
CA SER A 128 -0.71 -2.08 16.12
C SER A 128 0.74 -1.79 15.77
N GLN A 129 1.00 -1.24 14.58
CA GLN A 129 2.31 -0.85 14.09
C GLN A 129 2.63 0.61 14.40
N SER A 130 1.61 1.40 14.80
CA SER A 130 1.78 2.80 15.17
C SER A 130 2.54 2.94 16.49
N MET A 131 3.57 3.78 16.49
CA MET A 131 4.29 4.20 17.69
C MET A 131 3.80 5.57 18.18
N TYR A 132 2.78 6.12 17.58
CA TYR A 132 2.15 7.35 18.00
C TYR A 132 1.29 7.09 19.25
N PRO A 133 1.40 7.90 20.31
CA PRO A 133 0.59 7.72 21.52
C PRO A 133 -0.89 7.97 21.19
N CYS A 134 -1.65 6.90 21.13
CA CYS A 134 -3.10 6.93 20.97
C CYS A 134 -3.74 6.41 22.27
N ASP A 135 -4.85 7.02 22.69
CA ASP A 135 -5.59 6.62 23.89
C ASP A 135 -6.32 5.27 23.77
N SER A 136 -6.31 4.66 22.60
CA SER A 136 -7.01 3.39 22.34
C SER A 136 -6.05 2.21 22.38
N SER A 137 -6.21 1.38 23.40
CA SER A 137 -5.40 0.18 23.67
C SER A 137 -5.79 -1.06 22.86
N ASN A 138 -6.25 -0.93 21.64
CA ASN A 138 -6.56 -2.12 20.85
C ASN A 138 -5.27 -2.63 20.16
N THR A 139 -4.55 -3.50 20.89
CA THR A 139 -3.28 -4.08 20.48
C THR A 139 -3.42 -5.46 19.83
N ASP A 140 -4.63 -5.89 19.51
CA ASP A 140 -4.87 -7.19 18.87
C ASP A 140 -4.29 -7.21 17.46
N ARG A 141 -3.06 -7.71 17.34
CA ARG A 141 -2.40 -7.93 16.07
C ARG A 141 -3.06 -9.09 15.33
N LYS A 142 -3.82 -8.78 14.31
CA LYS A 142 -4.25 -9.79 13.36
C LYS A 142 -3.11 -10.08 12.39
N PRO A 143 -2.84 -11.35 12.04
CA PRO A 143 -1.83 -11.67 11.05
C PRO A 143 -2.21 -11.03 9.70
N TYR A 144 -1.29 -10.25 9.14
CA TYR A 144 -1.44 -9.68 7.81
C TYR A 144 -0.91 -10.68 6.79
N SER A 145 -1.76 -11.61 6.40
CA SER A 145 -1.45 -12.69 5.46
C SER A 145 -2.57 -12.83 4.44
N ILE A 146 -2.30 -13.51 3.35
CA ILE A 146 -3.31 -13.79 2.32
C ILE A 146 -4.37 -14.70 2.95
N SER A 147 -5.62 -14.25 2.94
CA SER A 147 -6.76 -15.03 3.43
C SER A 147 -7.42 -15.84 2.30
N GLU A 148 -8.11 -16.92 2.65
CA GLU A 148 -8.90 -17.68 1.68
C GLU A 148 -9.97 -16.82 1.00
N SER A 149 -10.57 -15.89 1.71
CA SER A 149 -11.55 -14.96 1.14
C SER A 149 -10.94 -14.01 0.12
N GLU A 150 -9.68 -13.58 0.30
CA GLU A 150 -8.98 -12.77 -0.71
C GLU A 150 -8.63 -13.59 -1.95
N LEU A 151 -8.17 -14.84 -1.77
CA LEU A 151 -7.93 -15.73 -2.90
C LEU A 151 -9.20 -15.98 -3.68
N LYS A 152 -10.28 -16.33 -2.98
CA LYS A 152 -11.61 -16.53 -3.58
C LYS A 152 -12.08 -15.28 -4.33
N TYR A 153 -11.90 -14.09 -3.75
CA TYR A 153 -12.23 -12.83 -4.40
C TYR A 153 -11.52 -12.65 -5.75
N PHE A 154 -10.26 -13.07 -5.87
CA PHE A 154 -9.52 -13.01 -7.14
C PHE A 154 -9.88 -14.15 -8.11
N ASP A 155 -10.45 -15.26 -7.64
CA ASP A 155 -10.81 -16.41 -8.46
C ASP A 155 -12.27 -16.38 -8.94
N GLU A 156 -13.13 -15.62 -8.26
CA GLU A 156 -14.52 -15.45 -8.68
C GLU A 156 -14.63 -14.51 -9.88
N PRO A 157 -15.41 -14.88 -10.92
CA PRO A 157 -15.76 -13.95 -11.99
C PRO A 157 -16.47 -12.73 -11.40
N SER A 158 -16.20 -11.54 -11.94
CA SER A 158 -16.92 -10.36 -11.47
C SER A 158 -18.37 -10.43 -11.94
N GLU A 159 -19.31 -10.55 -11.01
CA GLU A 159 -20.76 -10.54 -11.28
C GLU A 159 -21.22 -9.20 -11.90
N TYR A 160 -20.43 -8.16 -11.75
CA TYR A 160 -20.73 -6.79 -12.19
C TYR A 160 -21.01 -6.62 -13.69
N TYR A 161 -20.69 -7.64 -14.52
CA TYR A 161 -20.92 -7.56 -15.95
C TYR A 161 -22.31 -8.05 -16.37
N TRP A 162 -22.93 -8.90 -15.55
CA TRP A 162 -24.26 -9.45 -15.85
C TRP A 162 -25.38 -8.52 -15.41
N ASP A 163 -25.29 -7.91 -14.22
CA ASP A 163 -26.29 -6.98 -13.72
C ASP A 163 -26.44 -5.75 -14.62
N TYR A 164 -25.32 -5.22 -15.16
CA TYR A 164 -25.37 -4.08 -16.07
C TYR A 164 -26.07 -4.40 -17.41
N TYR A 165 -25.88 -5.62 -17.92
CA TYR A 165 -26.55 -6.04 -19.15
C TYR A 165 -28.02 -6.41 -18.92
N GLU A 166 -28.37 -7.02 -17.80
CA GLU A 166 -29.77 -7.29 -17.48
C GLU A 166 -30.56 -5.99 -17.29
N GLU A 167 -30.04 -5.01 -16.55
CA GLU A 167 -30.68 -3.72 -16.31
C GLU A 167 -30.83 -2.91 -17.62
N PHE A 168 -29.85 -2.98 -18.52
CA PHE A 168 -29.90 -2.31 -19.83
C PHE A 168 -30.89 -2.96 -20.79
N TYR A 169 -31.01 -4.28 -20.82
CA TYR A 169 -31.95 -4.99 -21.68
C TYR A 169 -33.38 -5.04 -21.12
N GLU A 170 -33.58 -4.89 -19.81
CA GLU A 170 -34.91 -4.75 -19.24
C GLU A 170 -35.48 -3.35 -19.50
N SER A 171 -34.69 -2.29 -19.47
CA SER A 171 -35.15 -0.93 -19.75
C SER A 171 -35.60 -0.74 -21.19
N ASP A 172 -35.04 -1.46 -22.15
CA ASP A 172 -35.45 -1.39 -23.58
C ASP A 172 -36.74 -2.18 -23.89
N ARG A 173 -37.19 -3.07 -23.00
CA ARG A 173 -38.46 -3.81 -23.18
C ARG A 173 -39.70 -3.04 -22.82
N ASP A 174 -39.57 -1.98 -22.04
CA ASP A 174 -40.74 -1.16 -21.59
C ASP A 174 -41.12 -0.01 -22.54
N TYR A 175 -40.43 0.14 -23.68
CA TYR A 175 -40.74 1.21 -24.66
C TYR A 175 -41.53 0.78 -25.91
N ASN A 176 -42.09 -0.43 -25.94
CA ASN A 176 -42.92 -0.87 -27.06
C ASN A 176 -44.35 -1.13 -26.59
N TYR A 177 -45.10 -0.01 -26.33
CA TYR A 177 -46.57 0.04 -26.41
C TYR A 177 -47.03 1.47 -26.78
#